data_6a7cba5bad01ef98d3509c189da190f9
#
_entry.id   6a7cba5bad01ef98d3509c189da190f9
#
_cell.length_a   1.000
_cell.length_b   1.000
_cell.length_c   1.000
_cell.angle_alpha   90.00
_cell.angle_beta   90.00
_cell.angle_gamma   90.00
#
_symmetry.space_group_name_H-M   'P 1'
#
loop_
_entity.id
_entity.type
_entity.pdbx_description
1 polymer ?
#
loop_
_entity_poly.entity_id
_entity_poly.type
_entity_poly.pdbx_seq_one_letter_code
_entity_poly.pdbx_strand_id
1 'polypeptide(L)'
;DMFRDVPSIETPGVSVLDEYYWLNKHDPNYSLCRASEKCGQDAHTDKKFTLDKDSALALSKLFMTPEKDLEDKKISEILPDSFWDTNFWLYWQTMFAFQRWSSALEMKRYLCRYCHHIDGLPDFSALRFTKYNQYESMILPLVKYLESHGVSVEYGMDVKNVVIKDENGKKTATQIIYEKAGKPGTIDLIEDDLVFITNGCCTDTSCYGDQNTAPDLSLIKNGTGESLGFVEEYCCTGKEW
;
A
#
# COMPACT_ATOMS: atom_id res chain seq x y z
N ASP A 1 -4.12 -5.98 -16.07
CA ASP A 1 -4.77 -7.04 -16.86
C ASP A 1 -5.92 -7.75 -16.13
N MET A 2 -5.89 -7.86 -14.79
CA MET A 2 -6.95 -8.52 -13.99
C MET A 2 -8.36 -7.96 -14.26
N PHE A 3 -8.51 -6.65 -14.41
CA PHE A 3 -9.81 -6.01 -14.64
C PHE A 3 -10.30 -6.02 -16.11
N ARG A 4 -9.61 -6.72 -17.01
CA ARG A 4 -10.01 -6.84 -18.41
C ARG A 4 -11.30 -7.63 -18.58
N ASP A 5 -11.46 -8.67 -17.75
CA ASP A 5 -12.60 -9.59 -17.83
C ASP A 5 -13.71 -9.21 -16.84
N VAL A 6 -13.48 -8.22 -15.99
CA VAL A 6 -14.44 -7.71 -15.02
C VAL A 6 -15.35 -6.68 -15.69
N PRO A 7 -16.66 -6.94 -15.84
CA PRO A 7 -17.58 -5.97 -16.43
C PRO A 7 -17.72 -4.72 -15.56
N SER A 8 -17.73 -3.53 -16.20
CA SER A 8 -18.16 -2.31 -15.52
C SER A 8 -19.62 -2.39 -15.15
N ILE A 9 -19.97 -1.92 -13.94
CA ILE A 9 -21.36 -1.83 -13.49
C ILE A 9 -22.06 -0.63 -14.16
N GLU A 10 -21.31 0.45 -14.36
CA GLU A 10 -21.84 1.72 -14.81
C GLU A 10 -21.95 1.81 -16.35
N THR A 11 -21.09 1.11 -17.07
CA THR A 11 -21.02 1.15 -18.53
C THR A 11 -21.25 -0.25 -19.09
N PRO A 12 -22.48 -0.59 -19.50
CA PRO A 12 -22.78 -1.92 -20.04
C PRO A 12 -21.92 -2.28 -21.26
N GLY A 13 -21.41 -3.50 -21.29
CA GLY A 13 -20.61 -4.01 -22.40
C GLY A 13 -19.15 -3.57 -22.42
N VAL A 14 -18.70 -2.87 -21.38
CA VAL A 14 -17.32 -2.38 -21.23
C VAL A 14 -16.70 -3.00 -19.98
N SER A 15 -15.42 -3.36 -20.03
CA SER A 15 -14.70 -3.81 -18.86
C SER A 15 -14.30 -2.64 -17.94
N VAL A 16 -14.07 -2.93 -16.67
CA VAL A 16 -13.52 -1.95 -15.72
C VAL A 16 -12.20 -1.37 -16.23
N LEU A 17 -11.37 -2.19 -16.87
CA LEU A 17 -10.09 -1.75 -17.42
C LEU A 17 -10.27 -0.76 -18.59
N ASP A 18 -11.19 -1.08 -19.51
CA ASP A 18 -11.45 -0.24 -20.69
C ASP A 18 -12.10 1.09 -20.28
N GLU A 19 -13.04 1.07 -19.33
CA GLU A 19 -13.64 2.28 -18.76
C GLU A 19 -12.58 3.19 -18.14
N TYR A 20 -11.65 2.62 -17.35
CA TYR A 20 -10.56 3.34 -16.74
C TYR A 20 -9.61 3.99 -17.77
N TYR A 21 -9.23 3.25 -18.82
CA TYR A 21 -8.38 3.79 -19.87
C TYR A 21 -9.10 4.87 -20.70
N TRP A 22 -10.35 4.64 -21.02
CA TRP A 22 -11.16 5.62 -21.77
C TRP A 22 -11.28 6.93 -20.99
N LEU A 23 -11.63 6.86 -19.71
CA LEU A 23 -11.78 8.03 -18.86
C LEU A 23 -10.48 8.84 -18.80
N ASN A 24 -9.37 8.21 -18.45
CA ASN A 24 -8.10 8.91 -18.29
C ASN A 24 -7.48 9.40 -19.62
N LYS A 25 -7.95 8.89 -20.75
CA LYS A 25 -7.58 9.42 -22.07
C LYS A 25 -8.35 10.69 -22.42
N HIS A 26 -9.62 10.76 -22.08
CA HIS A 26 -10.50 11.87 -22.43
C HIS A 26 -10.50 12.99 -21.38
N ASP A 27 -10.24 12.65 -20.14
CA ASP A 27 -10.14 13.57 -19.00
C ASP A 27 -8.86 13.26 -18.20
N PRO A 28 -7.69 13.62 -18.73
CA PRO A 28 -6.42 13.37 -18.04
C PRO A 28 -6.34 14.17 -16.76
N ASN A 29 -5.87 13.53 -15.70
CA ASN A 29 -5.66 14.20 -14.44
C ASN A 29 -4.60 15.30 -14.59
N TYR A 30 -4.93 16.48 -14.12
CA TYR A 30 -4.02 17.61 -14.05
C TYR A 30 -4.39 18.49 -12.87
N SER A 31 -3.45 18.66 -11.97
CA SER A 31 -3.59 19.58 -10.85
C SER A 31 -2.24 20.19 -10.52
N LEU A 32 -2.24 21.49 -10.31
CA LEU A 32 -1.05 22.16 -9.77
C LEU A 32 -0.82 21.70 -8.33
N CYS A 33 0.17 20.84 -8.14
CA CYS A 33 0.61 20.50 -6.81
C CYS A 33 1.31 21.71 -6.20
N ARG A 34 0.69 22.32 -5.19
CA ARG A 34 1.33 23.33 -4.36
C ARG A 34 2.08 22.61 -3.25
N ALA A 35 3.39 22.64 -3.32
CA ALA A 35 4.22 22.18 -2.22
C ALA A 35 4.45 23.33 -1.23
N SER A 36 4.30 23.05 0.05
CA SER A 36 4.59 24.01 1.12
C SER A 36 5.70 23.50 2.03
N GLU A 37 6.46 24.39 2.57
CA GLU A 37 7.50 24.15 3.56
C GLU A 37 7.33 25.10 4.75
N LYS A 38 8.08 24.90 5.82
CA LYS A 38 8.17 25.81 6.97
C LYS A 38 6.81 26.32 7.45
N CYS A 39 5.90 25.39 7.72
CA CYS A 39 4.55 25.69 8.22
C CYS A 39 3.67 26.50 7.25
N GLY A 40 3.72 26.18 5.98
CA GLY A 40 2.77 26.70 4.98
C GLY A 40 3.34 27.76 4.03
N GLN A 41 4.64 28.01 4.05
CA GLN A 41 5.28 28.84 3.04
C GLN A 41 5.34 28.11 1.71
N ASP A 42 5.16 28.83 0.60
CA ASP A 42 5.32 28.26 -0.73
C ASP A 42 6.77 27.79 -0.94
N ALA A 43 6.96 26.56 -1.31
CA ALA A 43 8.27 25.99 -1.57
C ALA A 43 8.88 26.40 -2.92
N HIS A 44 8.13 27.13 -3.76
CA HIS A 44 8.56 27.65 -5.07
C HIS A 44 9.23 26.59 -5.96
N THR A 45 8.64 25.41 -6.01
CA THR A 45 9.21 24.25 -6.74
C THR A 45 9.14 24.39 -8.27
N ASP A 46 8.35 25.34 -8.78
CA ASP A 46 8.10 25.58 -10.21
C ASP A 46 7.74 24.30 -11.01
N LYS A 47 7.10 23.32 -10.34
CA LYS A 47 6.74 22.02 -10.88
C LYS A 47 7.93 21.20 -11.39
N LYS A 48 9.11 21.41 -10.85
CA LYS A 48 10.31 20.71 -11.26
C LYS A 48 10.85 19.85 -10.15
N PHE A 49 11.32 18.67 -10.51
CA PHE A 49 12.24 17.94 -9.67
C PHE A 49 13.63 18.56 -9.82
N THR A 50 14.20 18.94 -8.68
CA THR A 50 15.61 19.32 -8.62
C THR A 50 16.33 18.29 -7.79
N LEU A 51 17.44 17.81 -8.33
CA LEU A 51 18.41 16.94 -7.67
C LEU A 51 19.79 17.52 -7.93
N ASP A 52 20.59 17.64 -6.88
CA ASP A 52 22.02 17.86 -7.05
C ASP A 52 22.69 16.57 -7.56
N LYS A 53 23.93 16.70 -8.00
CA LYS A 53 24.68 15.60 -8.62
C LYS A 53 24.88 14.41 -7.68
N ASP A 54 25.16 14.68 -6.40
CA ASP A 54 25.44 13.64 -5.41
C ASP A 54 24.14 12.88 -5.05
N SER A 55 23.05 13.60 -4.91
CA SER A 55 21.70 13.03 -4.71
C SER A 55 21.26 12.17 -5.89
N ALA A 56 21.50 12.61 -7.13
CA ALA A 56 21.17 11.84 -8.32
C ALA A 56 22.00 10.54 -8.41
N LEU A 57 23.29 10.63 -8.07
CA LEU A 57 24.17 9.45 -8.02
C LEU A 57 23.75 8.47 -6.93
N ALA A 58 23.37 8.98 -5.74
CA ALA A 58 22.92 8.14 -4.63
C ALA A 58 21.61 7.41 -4.95
N LEU A 59 20.64 8.09 -5.59
CA LEU A 59 19.42 7.44 -6.07
C LEU A 59 19.70 6.39 -7.14
N SER A 60 20.59 6.66 -8.08
CA SER A 60 21.00 5.69 -9.09
C SER A 60 21.65 4.46 -8.45
N LYS A 61 22.49 4.67 -7.45
CA LYS A 61 23.11 3.59 -6.68
C LYS A 61 22.06 2.78 -5.91
N LEU A 62 21.11 3.44 -5.25
CA LEU A 62 20.00 2.77 -4.57
C LEU A 62 19.20 1.88 -5.55
N PHE A 63 18.88 2.42 -6.73
CA PHE A 63 18.17 1.68 -7.77
C PHE A 63 18.91 0.40 -8.20
N MET A 64 20.23 0.45 -8.29
CA MET A 64 21.07 -0.68 -8.73
C MET A 64 21.47 -1.64 -7.60
N THR A 65 21.36 -1.22 -6.33
CA THR A 65 21.77 -2.06 -5.19
C THR A 65 20.84 -3.26 -5.03
N PRO A 66 21.35 -4.49 -4.88
CA PRO A 66 20.51 -5.66 -4.60
C PRO A 66 19.64 -5.50 -3.36
N GLU A 67 18.43 -6.04 -3.36
CA GLU A 67 17.47 -5.90 -2.25
C GLU A 67 18.04 -6.40 -0.93
N LYS A 68 18.71 -7.56 -0.94
CA LYS A 68 19.36 -8.16 0.24
C LYS A 68 20.36 -7.24 0.95
N ASP A 69 20.95 -6.28 0.22
CA ASP A 69 21.94 -5.35 0.78
C ASP A 69 21.25 -4.08 1.37
N LEU A 70 19.91 -4.01 1.29
CA LEU A 70 19.08 -2.89 1.74
C LEU A 70 18.12 -3.25 2.88
N GLU A 71 17.97 -4.53 3.23
CA GLU A 71 16.93 -5.03 4.15
C GLU A 71 16.90 -4.30 5.49
N ASP A 72 18.08 -4.06 6.10
CA ASP A 72 18.18 -3.42 7.41
C ASP A 72 18.56 -1.94 7.33
N LYS A 73 18.58 -1.33 6.14
CA LYS A 73 19.03 0.05 5.97
C LYS A 73 17.88 1.05 5.93
N LYS A 74 18.12 2.20 6.56
CA LYS A 74 17.27 3.39 6.43
C LYS A 74 17.74 4.23 5.25
N ILE A 75 16.84 4.98 4.64
CA ILE A 75 17.21 5.90 3.55
C ILE A 75 18.19 6.97 4.01
N SER A 76 18.13 7.41 5.26
CA SER A 76 19.08 8.38 5.85
C SER A 76 20.51 7.86 5.96
N GLU A 77 20.74 6.56 5.85
CA GLU A 77 22.08 5.97 5.89
C GLU A 77 22.74 5.89 4.52
N ILE A 78 21.96 6.07 3.45
CA ILE A 78 22.44 5.89 2.08
C ILE A 78 22.30 7.12 1.19
N LEU A 79 21.43 8.07 1.57
CA LEU A 79 21.23 9.31 0.83
C LEU A 79 22.03 10.45 1.49
N PRO A 80 22.65 11.35 0.70
CA PRO A 80 23.42 12.46 1.24
C PRO A 80 22.50 13.50 1.90
N ASP A 81 23.07 14.33 2.79
CA ASP A 81 22.33 15.37 3.49
C ASP A 81 21.68 16.39 2.53
N SER A 82 22.35 16.70 1.41
CA SER A 82 21.81 17.59 0.39
C SER A 82 20.52 17.07 -0.27
N PHE A 83 20.26 15.76 -0.22
CA PHE A 83 19.04 15.17 -0.76
C PHE A 83 17.78 15.70 -0.08
N TRP A 84 17.86 15.96 1.21
CA TRP A 84 16.70 16.37 2.02
C TRP A 84 16.21 17.79 1.72
N ASP A 85 17.02 18.60 1.03
CA ASP A 85 16.67 19.95 0.62
C ASP A 85 16.25 20.03 -0.86
N THR A 86 16.09 18.89 -1.51
CA THR A 86 15.67 18.85 -2.92
C THR A 86 14.15 18.88 -3.09
N ASN A 87 13.68 19.42 -4.21
CA ASN A 87 12.26 19.34 -4.55
C ASN A 87 11.81 17.89 -4.78
N PHE A 88 12.70 17.01 -5.23
CA PHE A 88 12.42 15.59 -5.35
C PHE A 88 11.99 15.01 -4.01
N TRP A 89 12.76 15.24 -2.95
CA TRP A 89 12.41 14.75 -1.62
C TRP A 89 11.09 15.34 -1.13
N LEU A 90 10.88 16.64 -1.33
CA LEU A 90 9.64 17.30 -0.92
C LEU A 90 8.41 16.65 -1.54
N TYR A 91 8.42 16.38 -2.83
CA TYR A 91 7.33 15.66 -3.50
C TYR A 91 7.23 14.21 -3.05
N TRP A 92 8.37 13.52 -2.95
CA TRP A 92 8.42 12.11 -2.60
C TRP A 92 7.84 11.85 -1.19
N GLN A 93 8.30 12.59 -0.20
CA GLN A 93 7.79 12.45 1.17
C GLN A 93 6.30 12.80 1.28
N THR A 94 5.83 13.77 0.51
CA THR A 94 4.43 14.20 0.53
C THR A 94 3.52 13.18 -0.16
N MET A 95 3.93 12.66 -1.30
CA MET A 95 3.10 11.75 -2.09
C MET A 95 3.05 10.34 -1.52
N PHE A 96 4.15 9.86 -0.95
CA PHE A 96 4.30 8.47 -0.51
C PHE A 96 4.48 8.32 0.99
N ALA A 97 4.36 9.40 1.77
CA ALA A 97 4.51 9.42 3.23
C ALA A 97 5.86 8.88 3.74
N PHE A 98 6.92 9.02 2.95
CA PHE A 98 8.26 8.63 3.37
C PHE A 98 8.83 9.57 4.43
N GLN A 99 9.60 9.00 5.34
CA GLN A 99 10.36 9.70 6.36
C GLN A 99 11.84 9.33 6.25
N ARG A 100 12.74 10.15 6.80
CA ARG A 100 14.19 9.89 6.75
C ARG A 100 14.59 8.53 7.34
N TRP A 101 13.78 8.00 8.24
CA TRP A 101 13.97 6.70 8.87
C TRP A 101 13.29 5.54 8.14
N SER A 102 12.59 5.80 7.03
CA SER A 102 11.93 4.75 6.23
C SER A 102 12.95 3.79 5.63
N SER A 103 12.49 2.58 5.34
CA SER A 103 13.30 1.52 4.75
C SER A 103 13.87 1.90 3.37
N ALA A 104 15.16 1.66 3.19
CA ALA A 104 15.83 1.83 1.90
C ALA A 104 15.32 0.84 0.86
N LEU A 105 15.01 -0.38 1.26
CA LEU A 105 14.42 -1.40 0.40
C LEU A 105 13.05 -0.97 -0.11
N GLU A 106 12.21 -0.44 0.78
CA GLU A 106 10.90 0.06 0.39
C GLU A 106 11.02 1.22 -0.60
N MET A 107 11.88 2.21 -0.33
CA MET A 107 12.11 3.30 -1.25
C MET A 107 12.58 2.82 -2.62
N LYS A 108 13.49 1.85 -2.68
CA LYS A 108 13.92 1.24 -3.93
C LYS A 108 12.73 0.63 -4.70
N ARG A 109 11.88 -0.13 -4.03
CA ARG A 109 10.70 -0.76 -4.66
C ARG A 109 9.73 0.28 -5.21
N TYR A 110 9.51 1.37 -4.48
CA TYR A 110 8.72 2.50 -4.96
C TYR A 110 9.37 3.17 -6.18
N LEU A 111 10.68 3.45 -6.14
CA LEU A 111 11.41 4.00 -7.28
C LEU A 111 11.28 3.11 -8.52
N CYS A 112 11.47 1.81 -8.38
CA CYS A 112 11.32 0.86 -9.48
C CYS A 112 9.89 0.85 -10.04
N ARG A 113 8.88 1.01 -9.17
CA ARG A 113 7.48 1.02 -9.56
C ARG A 113 7.07 2.29 -10.28
N TYR A 114 7.60 3.44 -9.86
CA TYR A 114 7.18 4.75 -10.32
C TYR A 114 8.15 5.43 -11.29
N CYS A 115 9.28 4.83 -11.63
CA CYS A 115 10.30 5.45 -12.49
C CYS A 115 9.73 5.94 -13.85
N HIS A 116 8.70 5.26 -14.38
CA HIS A 116 8.06 5.64 -15.65
C HIS A 116 7.14 6.86 -15.56
N HIS A 117 6.79 7.29 -14.35
CA HIS A 117 5.77 8.31 -14.10
C HIS A 117 6.28 9.42 -13.21
N ILE A 118 7.56 9.43 -12.90
CA ILE A 118 8.13 10.31 -11.89
C ILE A 118 8.00 11.79 -12.28
N ASP A 119 8.12 12.10 -13.55
CA ASP A 119 8.02 13.45 -14.08
C ASP A 119 6.60 14.06 -13.95
N GLY A 120 5.60 13.20 -13.84
CA GLY A 120 4.20 13.62 -13.71
C GLY A 120 3.71 13.74 -12.27
N LEU A 121 4.57 13.60 -11.26
CA LEU A 121 4.18 13.78 -9.85
C LEU A 121 3.91 15.24 -9.48
N PRO A 122 4.68 16.24 -9.98
CA PRO A 122 4.45 17.64 -9.59
C PRO A 122 3.12 18.24 -10.05
N ASP A 123 2.51 17.70 -11.10
CA ASP A 123 1.23 18.17 -11.65
C ASP A 123 0.13 17.09 -11.64
N PHE A 124 0.39 15.96 -11.00
CA PHE A 124 -0.47 14.78 -10.94
C PHE A 124 -0.77 14.10 -12.28
N SER A 125 -0.15 14.49 -13.38
CA SER A 125 -0.36 13.85 -14.68
C SER A 125 0.07 12.37 -14.69
N ALA A 126 0.95 11.97 -13.79
CA ALA A 126 1.32 10.58 -13.55
C ALA A 126 0.23 9.77 -12.85
N LEU A 127 -0.67 10.43 -12.14
CA LEU A 127 -1.72 9.78 -11.37
C LEU A 127 -2.98 9.69 -12.20
N ARG A 128 -3.57 8.52 -12.20
CA ARG A 128 -4.85 8.25 -12.86
C ARG A 128 -5.91 7.98 -11.81
N PHE A 129 -7.14 8.28 -12.13
CA PHE A 129 -8.26 8.15 -11.22
C PHE A 129 -9.39 7.33 -11.83
N THR A 130 -10.24 6.79 -10.99
CA THR A 130 -11.46 6.09 -11.36
C THR A 130 -12.63 7.07 -11.49
N LYS A 131 -13.67 6.68 -12.21
CA LYS A 131 -14.85 7.52 -12.46
C LYS A 131 -15.55 7.92 -11.15
N TYR A 132 -15.66 6.99 -10.24
CA TYR A 132 -16.16 7.19 -8.88
C TYR A 132 -15.06 6.83 -7.88
N ASN A 133 -15.40 6.62 -6.61
CA ASN A 133 -14.45 6.09 -5.66
C ASN A 133 -14.01 4.66 -6.05
N GLN A 134 -12.93 4.19 -5.48
CA GLN A 134 -12.36 2.89 -5.83
C GLN A 134 -13.29 1.72 -5.50
N TYR A 135 -14.13 1.84 -4.47
CA TYR A 135 -15.07 0.79 -4.13
C TYR A 135 -16.07 0.55 -5.25
N GLU A 136 -16.73 1.59 -5.72
CA GLU A 136 -17.78 1.49 -6.76
C GLU A 136 -17.19 1.20 -8.14
N SER A 137 -16.02 1.78 -8.45
CA SER A 137 -15.41 1.63 -9.78
C SER A 137 -14.62 0.34 -9.96
N MET A 138 -14.11 -0.27 -8.91
CA MET A 138 -13.20 -1.40 -8.98
C MET A 138 -13.61 -2.57 -8.08
N ILE A 139 -13.85 -2.32 -6.79
CA ILE A 139 -14.05 -3.39 -5.81
C ILE A 139 -15.41 -4.05 -6.00
N LEU A 140 -16.47 -3.28 -6.06
CA LEU A 140 -17.83 -3.81 -6.22
C LEU A 140 -18.01 -4.57 -7.55
N PRO A 141 -17.54 -4.09 -8.72
CA PRO A 141 -17.53 -4.88 -9.95
C PRO A 141 -16.77 -6.20 -9.80
N LEU A 142 -15.59 -6.18 -9.18
CA LEU A 142 -14.78 -7.37 -8.95
C LEU A 142 -15.50 -8.37 -8.04
N VAL A 143 -16.09 -7.92 -6.94
CA VAL A 143 -16.85 -8.79 -6.04
C VAL A 143 -18.00 -9.45 -6.79
N LYS A 144 -18.82 -8.68 -7.52
CA LYS A 144 -19.93 -9.24 -8.31
C LYS A 144 -19.45 -10.23 -9.38
N TYR A 145 -18.33 -9.95 -10.02
CA TYR A 145 -17.73 -10.85 -10.99
C TYR A 145 -17.32 -12.17 -10.33
N LEU A 146 -16.63 -12.11 -9.20
CA LEU A 146 -16.20 -13.29 -8.44
C LEU A 146 -17.41 -14.13 -7.94
N GLU A 147 -18.42 -13.48 -7.39
CA GLU A 147 -19.65 -14.13 -6.93
C GLU A 147 -20.37 -14.83 -8.09
N SER A 148 -20.40 -14.25 -9.28
CA SER A 148 -20.95 -14.88 -10.48
C SER A 148 -20.19 -16.13 -10.94
N HIS A 149 -18.95 -16.30 -10.46
CA HIS A 149 -18.10 -17.47 -10.70
C HIS A 149 -18.02 -18.42 -9.49
N GLY A 150 -18.93 -18.26 -8.52
CA GLY A 150 -19.07 -19.20 -7.39
C GLY A 150 -18.16 -18.87 -6.18
N VAL A 151 -17.53 -17.70 -6.16
CA VAL A 151 -16.77 -17.26 -4.97
C VAL A 151 -17.76 -16.73 -3.93
N SER A 152 -17.60 -17.15 -2.68
CA SER A 152 -18.34 -16.60 -1.55
C SER A 152 -17.52 -15.49 -0.89
N VAL A 153 -18.13 -14.31 -0.72
CA VAL A 153 -17.53 -13.19 -0.01
C VAL A 153 -18.30 -12.95 1.28
N GLU A 154 -17.65 -13.18 2.40
CA GLU A 154 -18.26 -13.08 3.73
C GLU A 154 -17.82 -11.78 4.42
N TYR A 155 -18.79 -10.90 4.70
CA TYR A 155 -18.57 -9.65 5.42
C TYR A 155 -18.88 -9.78 6.89
N GLY A 156 -18.28 -8.89 7.71
CA GLY A 156 -18.50 -8.86 9.16
C GLY A 156 -17.99 -10.11 9.87
N MET A 157 -17.05 -10.81 9.25
CA MET A 157 -16.35 -11.95 9.81
C MET A 157 -14.96 -11.50 10.29
N ASP A 158 -14.78 -11.48 11.59
CA ASP A 158 -13.52 -11.12 12.23
C ASP A 158 -12.71 -12.40 12.48
N VAL A 159 -11.71 -12.63 11.63
CA VAL A 159 -10.84 -13.80 11.73
C VAL A 159 -9.85 -13.60 12.87
N LYS A 160 -9.96 -14.42 13.90
CA LYS A 160 -9.13 -14.34 15.11
C LYS A 160 -7.87 -15.18 15.01
N ASN A 161 -7.92 -16.32 14.32
CA ASN A 161 -6.77 -17.21 14.21
C ASN A 161 -6.90 -18.17 13.02
N VAL A 162 -5.75 -18.62 12.52
CA VAL A 162 -5.63 -19.78 11.62
C VAL A 162 -4.78 -20.82 12.33
N VAL A 163 -5.35 -21.96 12.65
CA VAL A 163 -4.64 -23.05 13.33
C VAL A 163 -3.71 -23.74 12.33
N ILE A 164 -2.41 -23.66 12.58
CA ILE A 164 -1.39 -24.28 11.74
C ILE A 164 -0.75 -25.42 12.53
N LYS A 165 -0.74 -26.61 11.93
CA LYS A 165 0.03 -27.76 12.43
C LYS A 165 1.38 -27.80 11.72
N ASP A 166 2.43 -27.99 12.49
CA ASP A 166 3.78 -28.25 11.96
C ASP A 166 4.15 -29.72 12.23
N GLU A 167 4.19 -30.48 11.16
CA GLU A 167 4.58 -31.88 11.21
C GLU A 167 5.77 -32.10 10.25
N ASN A 168 6.94 -32.39 10.84
CA ASN A 168 8.19 -32.65 10.09
C ASN A 168 8.59 -31.49 9.17
N GLY A 169 8.37 -30.24 9.58
CA GLY A 169 8.68 -29.05 8.79
C GLY A 169 7.64 -28.72 7.67
N LYS A 170 6.56 -29.49 7.59
CA LYS A 170 5.40 -29.16 6.73
C LYS A 170 4.36 -28.41 7.56
N LYS A 171 4.13 -27.15 7.25
CA LYS A 171 3.07 -26.34 7.86
C LYS A 171 1.76 -26.54 7.11
N THR A 172 0.71 -26.96 7.81
CA THR A 172 -0.62 -27.19 7.23
C THR A 172 -1.66 -26.42 8.04
N ALA A 173 -2.41 -25.52 7.40
CA ALA A 173 -3.56 -24.86 8.01
C ALA A 173 -4.69 -25.90 8.17
N THR A 174 -5.26 -25.98 9.37
CA THR A 174 -6.28 -27.00 9.67
C THR A 174 -7.63 -26.40 10.04
N GLN A 175 -7.66 -25.15 10.50
CA GLN A 175 -8.90 -24.51 10.91
C GLN A 175 -8.74 -22.98 10.89
N ILE A 176 -9.80 -22.28 10.52
CA ILE A 176 -9.94 -20.83 10.67
C ILE A 176 -10.90 -20.58 11.83
N ILE A 177 -10.48 -19.77 12.81
CA ILE A 177 -11.28 -19.35 13.95
C ILE A 177 -11.71 -17.91 13.71
N TYR A 178 -13.01 -17.65 13.81
CA TYR A 178 -13.56 -16.33 13.57
C TYR A 178 -14.67 -15.96 14.55
N GLU A 179 -15.03 -14.70 14.58
CA GLU A 179 -16.20 -14.17 15.24
C GLU A 179 -17.09 -13.45 14.22
N LYS A 180 -18.39 -13.73 14.22
CA LYS A 180 -19.38 -13.06 13.37
C LYS A 180 -20.56 -12.60 14.21
N ALA A 181 -20.83 -11.29 14.25
CA ALA A 181 -21.87 -10.69 15.08
C ALA A 181 -21.79 -11.11 16.57
N GLY A 182 -20.58 -11.12 17.14
CA GLY A 182 -20.32 -11.50 18.54
C GLY A 182 -20.43 -12.99 18.83
N LYS A 183 -20.53 -13.84 17.81
CA LYS A 183 -20.60 -15.30 17.97
C LYS A 183 -19.34 -15.95 17.38
N PRO A 184 -18.64 -16.78 18.18
CA PRO A 184 -17.51 -17.53 17.68
C PRO A 184 -17.95 -18.60 16.68
N GLY A 185 -17.10 -18.84 15.71
CA GLY A 185 -17.28 -19.89 14.70
C GLY A 185 -15.94 -20.43 14.21
N THR A 186 -16.00 -21.56 13.53
CA THR A 186 -14.81 -22.18 12.95
C THR A 186 -15.11 -22.68 11.55
N ILE A 187 -14.09 -22.70 10.71
CA ILE A 187 -14.09 -23.35 9.40
C ILE A 187 -12.97 -24.40 9.43
N ASP A 188 -13.34 -25.66 9.31
CA ASP A 188 -12.38 -26.75 9.21
C ASP A 188 -11.83 -26.80 7.79
N LEU A 189 -10.54 -27.04 7.68
CA LEU A 189 -9.78 -27.10 6.43
C LEU A 189 -9.30 -28.51 6.17
N ILE A 190 -9.27 -28.90 4.91
CA ILE A 190 -8.69 -30.15 4.45
C ILE A 190 -7.26 -29.92 3.91
N GLU A 191 -6.52 -30.98 3.68
CA GLU A 191 -5.10 -30.92 3.27
C GLU A 191 -4.88 -30.16 1.95
N ASP A 192 -5.87 -30.20 1.05
CA ASP A 192 -5.81 -29.54 -0.26
C ASP A 192 -6.24 -28.07 -0.25
N ASP A 193 -6.71 -27.56 0.90
CA ASP A 193 -7.09 -26.16 1.02
C ASP A 193 -5.86 -25.25 1.09
N LEU A 194 -5.95 -24.11 0.39
CA LEU A 194 -4.94 -23.06 0.44
C LEU A 194 -5.48 -21.86 1.20
N VAL A 195 -4.75 -21.40 2.20
CA VAL A 195 -5.08 -20.21 2.98
C VAL A 195 -4.11 -19.09 2.68
N PHE A 196 -4.65 -17.95 2.23
CA PHE A 196 -3.87 -16.72 2.01
C PHE A 196 -4.22 -15.71 3.11
N ILE A 197 -3.24 -15.31 3.88
CA ILE A 197 -3.38 -14.34 4.96
C ILE A 197 -2.85 -13.00 4.44
N THR A 198 -3.72 -12.01 4.29
CA THR A 198 -3.39 -10.68 3.73
C THR A 198 -3.64 -9.55 4.72
N ASN A 199 -3.49 -9.84 5.99
CA ASN A 199 -3.59 -8.85 7.06
C ASN A 199 -2.28 -8.07 7.23
N GLY A 200 -2.31 -7.06 8.09
CA GLY A 200 -1.21 -6.12 8.27
C GLY A 200 -1.36 -4.90 7.37
N CYS A 201 -1.81 -3.81 7.94
CA CYS A 201 -2.01 -2.55 7.26
C CYS A 201 -1.27 -1.44 7.99
N CYS A 202 -0.55 -0.59 7.26
CA CYS A 202 0.16 0.56 7.84
C CYS A 202 -0.79 1.61 8.46
N THR A 203 -2.08 1.50 8.20
CA THR A 203 -3.11 2.38 8.77
C THR A 203 -3.89 1.75 9.94
N ASP A 204 -3.56 0.54 10.32
CA ASP A 204 -4.26 -0.22 11.37
C ASP A 204 -4.20 0.48 12.75
N THR A 205 -3.09 1.16 13.02
CA THR A 205 -2.90 1.95 14.24
C THR A 205 -3.31 3.42 14.10
N SER A 206 -4.03 3.78 13.05
CA SER A 206 -4.49 5.16 12.86
C SER A 206 -5.46 5.56 13.97
N CYS A 207 -5.26 6.73 14.53
CA CYS A 207 -6.18 7.34 15.49
C CYS A 207 -6.74 8.64 14.93
N TYR A 208 -7.96 8.94 15.32
CA TYR A 208 -8.67 10.14 14.89
C TYR A 208 -8.86 11.10 16.05
N GLY A 209 -8.73 12.39 15.75
CA GLY A 209 -9.22 13.44 16.60
C GLY A 209 -10.58 13.96 16.13
N ASP A 210 -11.13 14.93 16.86
CA ASP A 210 -12.29 15.70 16.46
C ASP A 210 -11.98 17.21 16.56
N GLN A 211 -13.00 18.06 16.39
CA GLN A 211 -12.79 19.52 16.43
C GLN A 211 -12.32 20.06 17.81
N ASN A 212 -12.49 19.29 18.87
CA ASN A 212 -12.18 19.70 20.24
C ASN A 212 -11.07 18.88 20.89
N THR A 213 -10.75 17.73 20.29
CA THR A 213 -9.82 16.75 20.87
C THR A 213 -8.76 16.37 19.84
N ALA A 214 -7.50 16.63 20.15
CA ALA A 214 -6.39 16.16 19.30
C ALA A 214 -6.31 14.62 19.34
N PRO A 215 -5.88 13.97 18.23
CA PRO A 215 -5.67 12.54 18.24
C PRO A 215 -4.61 12.15 19.29
N ASP A 216 -4.84 11.07 20.00
CA ASP A 216 -3.88 10.55 20.98
C ASP A 216 -2.74 9.81 20.26
N LEU A 217 -1.64 10.50 20.05
CA LEU A 217 -0.46 9.95 19.38
C LEU A 217 0.24 8.84 20.19
N SER A 218 -0.09 8.67 21.48
CA SER A 218 0.44 7.55 22.28
C SER A 218 -0.13 6.20 21.84
N LEU A 219 -1.25 6.20 21.13
CA LEU A 219 -1.87 5.01 20.55
C LEU A 219 -1.13 4.53 19.28
N ILE A 220 -0.33 5.39 18.67
CA ILE A 220 0.49 5.04 17.50
C ILE A 220 1.73 4.31 18.00
N LYS A 221 1.63 2.99 18.09
CA LYS A 221 2.76 2.14 18.45
C LYS A 221 3.22 1.36 17.22
N ASN A 222 4.50 1.39 16.94
CA ASN A 222 5.07 0.58 15.86
C ASN A 222 4.80 -0.91 16.15
N GLY A 223 4.15 -1.58 15.19
CA GLY A 223 3.96 -3.03 15.22
C GLY A 223 2.92 -3.55 16.22
N THR A 224 1.99 -2.73 16.72
CA THR A 224 1.01 -3.17 17.74
C THR A 224 -0.45 -3.14 17.28
N GLY A 225 -0.72 -2.95 15.99
CA GLY A 225 -2.06 -3.11 15.45
C GLY A 225 -2.55 -4.55 15.59
N GLU A 226 -3.86 -4.76 15.76
CA GLU A 226 -4.44 -6.11 15.92
C GLU A 226 -4.08 -7.01 14.73
N SER A 227 -4.08 -6.48 13.51
CA SER A 227 -3.73 -7.25 12.32
C SER A 227 -2.23 -7.55 12.22
N LEU A 228 -1.36 -6.69 12.75
CA LEU A 228 0.09 -6.94 12.82
C LEU A 228 0.45 -7.95 13.91
N GLY A 229 -0.22 -7.90 15.06
CA GLY A 229 -0.06 -8.89 16.13
C GLY A 229 -0.36 -10.30 15.64
N PHE A 230 -1.37 -10.46 14.79
CA PHE A 230 -1.68 -11.73 14.14
C PHE A 230 -0.53 -12.22 13.22
N VAL A 231 0.14 -11.32 12.50
CA VAL A 231 1.31 -11.66 11.66
C VAL A 231 2.52 -12.05 12.52
N GLU A 232 2.78 -11.32 13.60
CA GLU A 232 3.90 -11.61 14.51
C GLU A 232 3.80 -13.01 15.11
N GLU A 233 2.61 -13.47 15.50
CA GLU A 233 2.41 -14.82 16.02
C GLU A 233 2.84 -15.89 15.01
N TYR A 234 2.65 -15.66 13.71
CA TYR A 234 3.02 -16.62 12.65
C TYR A 234 4.45 -16.44 12.12
N CYS A 235 4.95 -15.22 12.09
CA CYS A 235 6.31 -14.93 11.60
C CYS A 235 7.37 -15.25 12.67
N CYS A 236 7.09 -14.99 13.95
CA CYS A 236 8.08 -15.15 15.02
C CYS A 236 8.20 -16.56 15.57
N THR A 237 7.27 -17.47 15.28
CA THR A 237 7.36 -18.89 15.64
C THR A 237 8.26 -19.71 14.69
N GLY A 238 8.71 -19.12 13.58
CA GLY A 238 9.66 -19.71 12.66
C GLY A 238 10.99 -18.97 12.72
N LYS A 239 11.96 -19.45 13.45
CA LYS A 239 13.36 -19.11 13.22
C LYS A 239 13.73 -19.58 11.83
N GLU A 240 14.24 -18.64 11.00
CA GLU A 240 14.81 -18.83 9.66
C GLU A 240 13.79 -18.78 8.50
N TRP A 241 13.79 -17.64 7.83
CA TRP A 241 13.51 -17.51 6.41
C TRP A 241 14.81 -17.46 5.63
#